data_64e63bb73408f84654d205886ccc61e1
#
_entry.id   64e63bb73408f84654d205886ccc61e1
#
_cell.length_a   1.000
_cell.length_b   1.000
_cell.length_c   1.000
_cell.angle_alpha   90.00
_cell.angle_beta   90.00
_cell.angle_gamma   90.00
#
_symmetry.space_group_name_H-M   'P 1'
#
loop_
_entity.id
_entity.type
_entity.pdbx_description
1 polymer ?
#
loop_
_entity_poly.entity_id
_entity_poly.type
_entity_poly.pdbx_seq_one_letter_code
_entity_poly.pdbx_strand_id
1 'polypeptide(L)'
;MKTHNLIQGSPEWLAYRAQHFNASDAPAMMGVSPYKTRAELLRELHTGLAAEFDAGTQRRFDDGHRFEALARPLAEKIIGQDLYPVTGSEGRYSASFDGLTMDESTAFEHKTLGEPLRAVLPDLGTEHGVSGPDVGAALPLHYRAQMEHQLMVSGAERVLFSATRWADDGTLIEARHCWYEPDAELRAQIIAGWQQFAADLAAYTPPALAEPAKAAPMESLPAVAVRLDGALTVAGNLPTFAEALKAFIGKIPAKPATDDEFATVDAACKALKKAEEALDQAEAGALASITDVEAMRRAVADCRKLARDTRLAAEKLVDRRKTEMREQAVAAARRALDQHIAALQAELAPMRLQPVPADFAGAIKGLRSIAS
;
A
#
# COMPACT_ATOMS: atom_id res chain seq x y z
N MET A 1 -27.93 8.64 -5.56
CA MET A 1 -26.47 8.90 -5.66
C MET A 1 -26.16 9.87 -6.77
N LYS A 2 -25.09 10.70 -6.67
CA LYS A 2 -24.58 11.50 -7.79
C LYS A 2 -23.45 10.73 -8.50
N THR A 3 -23.64 10.44 -9.76
CA THR A 3 -22.66 9.70 -10.58
C THR A 3 -21.62 10.63 -11.21
N HIS A 4 -20.38 10.18 -11.30
CA HIS A 4 -19.25 10.91 -11.86
C HIS A 4 -18.59 10.12 -12.98
N ASN A 5 -18.36 10.78 -14.11
CA ASN A 5 -17.63 10.17 -15.24
C ASN A 5 -16.12 10.28 -15.01
N LEU A 6 -15.57 9.39 -14.21
CA LEU A 6 -14.17 9.36 -13.83
C LEU A 6 -13.58 7.98 -14.18
N ILE A 7 -12.40 7.99 -14.79
CA ILE A 7 -11.65 6.76 -15.07
C ILE A 7 -10.82 6.43 -13.83
N GLN A 8 -11.06 5.26 -13.25
CA GLN A 8 -10.33 4.78 -12.08
C GLN A 8 -8.81 4.77 -12.34
N GLY A 9 -8.04 5.32 -11.41
CA GLY A 9 -6.59 5.49 -11.53
C GLY A 9 -6.16 6.76 -12.27
N SER A 10 -7.06 7.51 -12.92
CA SER A 10 -6.70 8.79 -13.57
C SER A 10 -6.37 9.87 -12.53
N PRO A 11 -5.60 10.92 -12.92
CA PRO A 11 -5.32 12.07 -12.05
C PRO A 11 -6.59 12.74 -11.52
N GLU A 12 -7.64 12.83 -12.35
CA GLU A 12 -8.92 13.42 -12.00
C GLU A 12 -9.64 12.58 -10.94
N TRP A 13 -9.61 11.27 -11.09
CA TRP A 13 -10.18 10.35 -10.10
C TRP A 13 -9.42 10.41 -8.77
N LEU A 14 -8.08 10.49 -8.79
CA LEU A 14 -7.27 10.66 -7.58
C LEU A 14 -7.56 11.99 -6.88
N ALA A 15 -7.66 13.09 -7.63
CA ALA A 15 -8.02 14.40 -7.09
C ALA A 15 -9.44 14.41 -6.48
N TYR A 16 -10.38 13.73 -7.12
CA TYR A 16 -11.74 13.55 -6.61
C TYR A 16 -11.72 12.77 -5.29
N ARG A 17 -11.03 11.64 -5.23
CA ARG A 17 -10.91 10.81 -4.03
C ARG A 17 -10.32 11.55 -2.84
N ALA A 18 -9.34 12.42 -3.09
CA ALA A 18 -8.70 13.22 -2.03
C ALA A 18 -9.66 14.19 -1.32
N GLN A 19 -10.84 14.45 -1.89
CA GLN A 19 -11.85 15.36 -1.34
C GLN A 19 -13.03 14.63 -0.70
N HIS A 20 -13.05 13.29 -0.76
CA HIS A 20 -14.17 12.48 -0.30
C HIS A 20 -13.72 11.38 0.67
N PHE A 21 -14.67 10.90 1.45
CA PHE A 21 -14.53 9.69 2.25
C PHE A 21 -14.91 8.48 1.40
N ASN A 22 -13.91 7.73 0.99
CA ASN A 22 -14.11 6.67 -0.01
C ASN A 22 -14.43 5.32 0.63
N ALA A 23 -15.29 4.53 -0.01
CA ALA A 23 -15.67 3.21 0.49
C ALA A 23 -14.46 2.29 0.71
N SER A 24 -13.47 2.30 -0.20
CA SER A 24 -12.25 1.51 -0.05
C SER A 24 -11.32 1.98 1.08
N ASP A 25 -11.52 3.19 1.62
CA ASP A 25 -10.78 3.72 2.76
C ASP A 25 -11.52 3.50 4.10
N ALA A 26 -12.80 3.10 4.07
CA ALA A 26 -13.58 2.82 5.27
C ALA A 26 -12.94 1.77 6.20
N PRO A 27 -12.37 0.66 5.68
CA PRO A 27 -11.65 -0.29 6.54
C PRO A 27 -10.44 0.32 7.26
N ALA A 28 -9.69 1.19 6.60
CA ALA A 28 -8.54 1.87 7.21
C ALA A 28 -9.00 2.90 8.24
N MET A 29 -10.06 3.66 7.95
CA MET A 29 -10.69 4.60 8.88
C MET A 29 -11.16 3.89 10.16
N MET A 30 -11.73 2.70 10.04
CA MET A 30 -12.17 1.86 11.17
C MET A 30 -11.03 1.12 11.89
N GLY A 31 -9.79 1.15 11.38
CA GLY A 31 -8.65 0.44 11.94
C GLY A 31 -8.66 -1.08 11.71
N VAL A 32 -9.47 -1.58 10.76
CA VAL A 32 -9.62 -3.01 10.44
C VAL A 32 -8.99 -3.42 9.11
N SER A 33 -8.38 -2.49 8.39
CA SER A 33 -7.70 -2.79 7.14
C SER A 33 -6.37 -3.52 7.38
N PRO A 34 -6.10 -4.65 6.67
CA PRO A 34 -4.80 -5.31 6.73
C PRO A 34 -3.73 -4.61 5.88
N TYR A 35 -4.09 -3.59 5.08
CA TYR A 35 -3.21 -2.97 4.09
C TYR A 35 -2.78 -1.55 4.43
N LYS A 36 -3.61 -0.80 5.16
CA LYS A 36 -3.40 0.60 5.49
C LYS A 36 -3.92 0.87 6.90
N THR A 37 -3.12 1.52 7.72
CA THR A 37 -3.54 1.95 9.06
C THR A 37 -4.38 3.24 8.99
N ARG A 38 -5.15 3.50 10.06
CA ARG A 38 -5.90 4.75 10.19
C ARG A 38 -4.97 5.98 10.21
N ALA A 39 -3.80 5.87 10.81
CA ALA A 39 -2.81 6.95 10.85
C ALA A 39 -2.23 7.27 9.46
N GLU A 40 -1.97 6.24 8.63
CA GLU A 40 -1.55 6.41 7.25
C GLU A 40 -2.63 7.09 6.42
N LEU A 41 -3.90 6.68 6.57
CA LEU A 41 -5.02 7.32 5.88
C LEU A 41 -5.19 8.80 6.29
N LEU A 42 -5.08 9.12 7.59
CA LEU A 42 -5.09 10.50 8.09
C LEU A 42 -4.00 11.35 7.43
N ARG A 43 -2.79 10.79 7.36
CA ARG A 43 -1.65 11.45 6.74
C ARG A 43 -1.87 11.68 5.24
N GLU A 44 -2.33 10.67 4.51
CA GLU A 44 -2.62 10.78 3.07
C GLU A 44 -3.65 11.88 2.79
N LEU A 45 -4.78 11.88 3.50
CA LEU A 45 -5.83 12.87 3.27
C LEU A 45 -5.43 14.28 3.73
N HIS A 46 -4.58 14.41 4.77
CA HIS A 46 -4.06 15.71 5.21
C HIS A 46 -3.06 16.30 4.21
N THR A 47 -2.16 15.47 3.69
CA THR A 47 -1.07 15.92 2.83
C THR A 47 -1.44 15.92 1.34
N GLY A 48 -2.41 15.12 0.95
CA GLY A 48 -2.76 14.84 -0.43
C GLY A 48 -1.73 13.97 -1.15
N LEU A 49 -0.79 13.34 -0.39
CA LEU A 49 0.23 12.44 -0.93
C LEU A 49 -0.21 11.01 -0.72
N ALA A 50 -0.55 10.31 -1.78
CA ALA A 50 -0.73 8.86 -1.76
C ALA A 50 0.61 8.16 -1.58
N ALA A 51 0.62 7.00 -0.94
CA ALA A 51 1.81 6.16 -0.87
C ALA A 51 2.30 5.81 -2.27
N GLU A 52 3.61 5.92 -2.50
CA GLU A 52 4.22 5.39 -3.72
C GLU A 52 4.32 3.86 -3.59
N PHE A 53 3.83 3.17 -4.59
CA PHE A 53 3.89 1.72 -4.65
C PHE A 53 5.09 1.27 -5.48
N ASP A 54 5.74 0.20 -5.04
CA ASP A 54 6.78 -0.46 -5.84
C ASP A 54 6.16 -1.13 -7.09
N ALA A 55 7.02 -1.48 -8.05
CA ALA A 55 6.58 -2.10 -9.30
C ALA A 55 5.84 -3.44 -9.09
N GLY A 56 6.10 -4.16 -8.00
CA GLY A 56 5.41 -5.40 -7.66
C GLY A 56 4.00 -5.15 -7.13
N THR A 57 3.82 -4.10 -6.35
CA THR A 57 2.51 -3.68 -5.86
C THR A 57 1.66 -3.09 -6.98
N GLN A 58 2.28 -2.32 -7.90
CA GLN A 58 1.57 -1.80 -9.07
C GLN A 58 1.05 -2.93 -9.96
N ARG A 59 1.85 -3.96 -10.25
CA ARG A 59 1.38 -5.13 -11.02
C ARG A 59 0.20 -5.82 -10.36
N ARG A 60 0.18 -5.95 -9.03
CA ARG A 60 -0.95 -6.54 -8.30
C ARG A 60 -2.24 -5.71 -8.46
N PHE A 61 -2.13 -4.39 -8.55
CA PHE A 61 -3.28 -3.53 -8.84
C PHE A 61 -3.76 -3.68 -10.28
N ASP A 62 -2.83 -3.73 -11.25
CA ASP A 62 -3.14 -3.93 -12.66
C ASP A 62 -3.81 -5.30 -12.89
N ASP A 63 -3.29 -6.36 -12.24
CA ASP A 63 -3.91 -7.70 -12.25
C ASP A 63 -5.29 -7.68 -11.59
N GLY A 64 -5.47 -6.94 -10.50
CA GLY A 64 -6.76 -6.75 -9.83
C GLY A 64 -7.82 -6.19 -10.77
N HIS A 65 -7.52 -5.10 -11.47
CA HIS A 65 -8.44 -4.49 -12.46
C HIS A 65 -8.75 -5.42 -13.64
N ARG A 66 -7.73 -6.15 -14.12
CA ARG A 66 -7.91 -7.14 -15.17
C ARG A 66 -8.87 -8.25 -14.74
N PHE A 67 -8.68 -8.80 -13.56
CA PHE A 67 -9.51 -9.89 -13.04
C PHE A 67 -10.93 -9.43 -12.67
N GLU A 68 -11.11 -8.21 -12.21
CA GLU A 68 -12.40 -7.57 -12.03
C GLU A 68 -13.19 -7.54 -13.35
N ALA A 69 -12.56 -7.07 -14.45
CA ALA A 69 -13.18 -7.03 -15.76
C ALA A 69 -13.56 -8.43 -16.28
N LEU A 70 -12.77 -9.47 -15.99
CA LEU A 70 -13.08 -10.86 -16.32
C LEU A 70 -14.18 -11.46 -15.43
N ALA A 71 -14.29 -11.02 -14.19
CA ALA A 71 -15.30 -11.52 -13.25
C ALA A 71 -16.70 -10.91 -13.48
N ARG A 72 -16.78 -9.69 -14.03
CA ARG A 72 -18.05 -8.97 -14.24
C ARG A 72 -19.07 -9.76 -15.06
N PRO A 73 -18.74 -10.38 -16.22
CA PRO A 73 -19.69 -11.19 -16.97
C PRO A 73 -20.21 -12.42 -16.21
N LEU A 74 -19.43 -12.93 -15.23
CA LEU A 74 -19.91 -14.02 -14.35
C LEU A 74 -20.93 -13.49 -13.35
N ALA A 75 -20.67 -12.32 -12.78
CA ALA A 75 -21.58 -11.64 -11.87
C ALA A 75 -22.90 -11.26 -12.55
N GLU A 76 -22.85 -10.76 -13.79
CA GLU A 76 -24.04 -10.43 -14.60
C GLU A 76 -24.95 -11.64 -14.81
N LYS A 77 -24.37 -12.82 -15.03
CA LYS A 77 -25.16 -14.06 -15.14
C LYS A 77 -25.85 -14.45 -13.82
N ILE A 78 -25.19 -14.19 -12.67
CA ILE A 78 -25.76 -14.48 -11.34
C ILE A 78 -26.87 -13.48 -11.01
N ILE A 79 -26.64 -12.20 -11.29
CA ILE A 79 -27.59 -11.11 -11.03
C ILE A 79 -28.75 -11.12 -12.02
N GLY A 80 -28.51 -11.51 -13.27
CA GLY A 80 -29.47 -11.47 -14.37
C GLY A 80 -29.62 -10.08 -14.99
N GLN A 81 -28.69 -9.17 -14.74
CA GLN A 81 -28.65 -7.79 -15.26
C GLN A 81 -27.22 -7.39 -15.60
N ASP A 82 -27.06 -6.43 -16.51
CA ASP A 82 -25.77 -5.86 -16.86
C ASP A 82 -25.22 -5.00 -15.71
N LEU A 83 -23.90 -4.99 -15.57
CA LEU A 83 -23.17 -4.25 -14.55
C LEU A 83 -22.27 -3.17 -15.17
N TYR A 84 -22.35 -1.99 -14.64
CA TYR A 84 -21.59 -0.83 -15.10
C TYR A 84 -20.62 -0.38 -14.01
N PRO A 85 -19.29 -0.32 -14.29
CA PRO A 85 -18.33 0.29 -13.36
C PRO A 85 -18.63 1.78 -13.27
N VAL A 86 -18.78 2.27 -12.05
CA VAL A 86 -19.18 3.66 -11.82
C VAL A 86 -18.54 4.21 -10.54
N THR A 87 -18.24 5.51 -10.54
CA THR A 87 -17.90 6.25 -9.32
C THR A 87 -19.06 7.15 -8.95
N GLY A 88 -19.50 7.08 -7.70
CA GLY A 88 -20.62 7.88 -7.21
C GLY A 88 -20.34 8.52 -5.85
N SER A 89 -21.16 9.52 -5.50
CA SER A 89 -21.11 10.15 -4.18
C SER A 89 -22.50 10.48 -3.64
N GLU A 90 -22.56 10.51 -2.30
CA GLU A 90 -23.66 11.09 -1.53
C GLU A 90 -23.05 12.00 -0.46
N GLY A 91 -23.20 13.32 -0.67
CA GLY A 91 -22.53 14.32 0.15
C GLY A 91 -20.99 14.18 0.11
N ARG A 92 -20.38 13.95 1.26
CA ARG A 92 -18.92 13.74 1.40
C ARG A 92 -18.48 12.28 1.19
N TYR A 93 -19.40 11.36 1.14
CA TYR A 93 -19.13 9.94 0.98
C TYR A 93 -19.04 9.59 -0.51
N SER A 94 -18.09 8.77 -0.89
CA SER A 94 -17.98 8.30 -2.26
C SER A 94 -17.63 6.82 -2.32
N ALA A 95 -17.97 6.21 -3.46
CA ALA A 95 -17.64 4.83 -3.76
C ALA A 95 -17.31 4.70 -5.24
N SER A 96 -16.30 3.88 -5.54
CA SER A 96 -16.12 3.29 -6.87
C SER A 96 -16.64 1.87 -6.79
N PHE A 97 -17.49 1.51 -7.74
CA PHE A 97 -18.13 0.21 -7.83
C PHE A 97 -17.47 -0.57 -8.96
N ASP A 98 -17.13 -1.82 -8.73
CA ASP A 98 -16.67 -2.76 -9.76
C ASP A 98 -17.81 -3.06 -10.75
N GLY A 99 -19.06 -2.88 -10.30
CA GLY A 99 -20.27 -2.87 -11.09
C GLY A 99 -21.47 -2.40 -10.27
N LEU A 100 -22.41 -1.76 -10.93
CA LEU A 100 -23.71 -1.39 -10.40
C LEU A 100 -24.75 -1.64 -11.49
N THR A 101 -25.91 -2.19 -11.14
CA THR A 101 -27.01 -2.38 -12.10
C THR A 101 -27.58 -1.03 -12.53
N MET A 102 -28.20 -0.96 -13.70
CA MET A 102 -28.74 0.28 -14.27
C MET A 102 -29.83 0.90 -13.35
N ASP A 103 -30.57 0.08 -12.64
CA ASP A 103 -31.59 0.50 -11.69
C ASP A 103 -31.02 0.83 -10.29
N GLU A 104 -29.70 0.75 -10.14
CA GLU A 104 -28.96 0.97 -8.89
C GLU A 104 -29.38 0.03 -7.74
N SER A 105 -30.12 -1.05 -8.00
CA SER A 105 -30.62 -1.97 -6.97
C SER A 105 -29.57 -2.92 -6.42
N THR A 106 -28.56 -3.26 -7.23
CA THR A 106 -27.54 -4.27 -6.87
C THR A 106 -26.14 -3.77 -7.23
N ALA A 107 -25.26 -3.75 -6.25
CA ALA A 107 -23.83 -3.49 -6.45
C ALA A 107 -23.04 -4.79 -6.59
N PHE A 108 -21.88 -4.70 -7.21
CA PHE A 108 -20.92 -5.77 -7.38
C PHE A 108 -19.55 -5.34 -6.84
N GLU A 109 -18.94 -6.21 -6.04
CA GLU A 109 -17.59 -6.05 -5.51
C GLU A 109 -16.78 -7.32 -5.76
N HIS A 110 -15.60 -7.16 -6.36
CA HIS A 110 -14.71 -8.26 -6.72
C HIS A 110 -13.42 -8.25 -5.91
N LYS A 111 -12.93 -9.43 -5.55
CA LYS A 111 -11.63 -9.64 -4.92
C LYS A 111 -10.90 -10.85 -5.51
N THR A 112 -9.58 -10.84 -5.44
CA THR A 112 -8.78 -12.03 -5.74
C THR A 112 -8.98 -13.08 -4.66
N LEU A 113 -9.29 -14.32 -5.06
CA LEU A 113 -9.55 -15.44 -4.16
C LEU A 113 -8.25 -15.93 -3.50
N GLY A 114 -8.15 -15.72 -2.20
CA GLY A 114 -7.08 -16.24 -1.34
C GLY A 114 -7.62 -17.19 -0.26
N GLU A 115 -6.73 -17.83 0.50
CA GLU A 115 -7.10 -18.77 1.57
C GLU A 115 -8.10 -18.20 2.59
N PRO A 116 -7.98 -16.95 3.07
CA PRO A 116 -8.96 -16.40 4.01
C PRO A 116 -10.39 -16.35 3.44
N LEU A 117 -10.54 -16.06 2.14
CA LEU A 117 -11.86 -16.05 1.50
C LEU A 117 -12.36 -17.44 1.17
N ARG A 118 -11.47 -18.40 0.86
CA ARG A 118 -11.85 -19.81 0.70
C ARG A 118 -12.41 -20.43 1.98
N ALA A 119 -11.91 -19.99 3.12
CA ALA A 119 -12.39 -20.48 4.42
C ALA A 119 -13.83 -20.05 4.74
N VAL A 120 -14.28 -18.93 4.18
CA VAL A 120 -15.59 -18.34 4.47
C VAL A 120 -16.59 -18.58 3.35
N LEU A 121 -16.15 -18.40 2.09
CA LEU A 121 -17.03 -18.53 0.93
C LEU A 121 -17.24 -20.00 0.56
N PRO A 122 -18.49 -20.46 0.38
CA PRO A 122 -18.79 -21.81 -0.03
C PRO A 122 -18.29 -22.10 -1.44
N ASP A 123 -17.91 -23.33 -1.69
CA ASP A 123 -17.66 -23.83 -3.04
C ASP A 123 -19.00 -24.24 -3.64
N LEU A 124 -19.58 -23.36 -4.43
CA LEU A 124 -20.87 -23.57 -5.07
C LEU A 124 -20.76 -24.27 -6.44
N GLY A 125 -19.52 -24.57 -6.88
CA GLY A 125 -19.24 -25.06 -8.22
C GLY A 125 -19.57 -23.99 -9.27
N THR A 126 -19.88 -24.45 -10.51
CA THR A 126 -20.35 -23.57 -11.60
C THR A 126 -21.86 -23.39 -11.60
N GLU A 127 -22.59 -24.07 -10.72
CA GLU A 127 -24.02 -23.94 -10.58
C GLU A 127 -24.37 -22.73 -9.71
N HIS A 128 -25.46 -22.05 -10.03
CA HIS A 128 -25.92 -20.79 -9.42
C HIS A 128 -26.48 -21.03 -7.99
N GLY A 129 -25.68 -21.65 -7.12
CA GLY A 129 -26.03 -21.82 -5.73
C GLY A 129 -26.08 -20.46 -5.02
N VAL A 130 -27.22 -20.11 -4.46
CA VAL A 130 -27.38 -18.91 -3.64
C VAL A 130 -26.82 -19.23 -2.25
N SER A 131 -25.71 -18.60 -1.86
CA SER A 131 -25.30 -18.62 -0.45
C SER A 131 -26.28 -17.80 0.37
N GLY A 132 -26.70 -18.34 1.53
CA GLY A 132 -27.59 -17.63 2.43
C GLY A 132 -26.97 -16.32 2.96
N PRO A 133 -27.78 -15.40 3.52
CA PRO A 133 -27.31 -14.10 4.05
C PRO A 133 -26.25 -14.24 5.14
N ASP A 134 -26.22 -15.35 5.86
CA ASP A 134 -25.24 -15.65 6.91
C ASP A 134 -23.79 -15.66 6.41
N VAL A 135 -23.57 -16.05 5.14
CA VAL A 135 -22.22 -16.08 4.55
C VAL A 135 -21.67 -14.66 4.34
N GLY A 136 -22.50 -13.74 3.86
CA GLY A 136 -22.11 -12.34 3.71
C GLY A 136 -21.78 -11.69 5.06
N ALA A 137 -22.52 -12.02 6.10
CA ALA A 137 -22.26 -11.56 7.47
C ALA A 137 -20.97 -12.16 8.08
N ALA A 138 -20.55 -13.35 7.61
CA ALA A 138 -19.32 -14.01 8.05
C ALA A 138 -18.05 -13.51 7.33
N LEU A 139 -18.18 -12.69 6.28
CA LEU A 139 -17.03 -12.10 5.61
C LEU A 139 -16.15 -11.29 6.57
N PRO A 140 -14.83 -11.26 6.38
CA PRO A 140 -13.94 -10.39 7.14
C PRO A 140 -14.42 -8.94 7.18
N LEU A 141 -14.35 -8.31 8.35
CA LEU A 141 -14.96 -7.00 8.62
C LEU A 141 -14.48 -5.90 7.64
N HIS A 142 -13.25 -5.96 7.17
CA HIS A 142 -12.74 -4.98 6.21
C HIS A 142 -13.46 -5.03 4.85
N TYR A 143 -13.90 -6.18 4.37
CA TYR A 143 -14.73 -6.27 3.16
C TYR A 143 -16.15 -5.78 3.43
N ARG A 144 -16.73 -6.16 4.57
CA ARG A 144 -18.07 -5.71 4.99
C ARG A 144 -18.11 -4.20 5.13
N ALA A 145 -17.11 -3.59 5.75
CA ALA A 145 -17.02 -2.13 5.90
C ALA A 145 -16.97 -1.39 4.56
N GLN A 146 -16.25 -1.93 3.57
CA GLN A 146 -16.23 -1.36 2.21
C GLN A 146 -17.61 -1.47 1.55
N MET A 147 -18.23 -2.65 1.56
CA MET A 147 -19.53 -2.89 0.93
C MET A 147 -20.64 -2.11 1.62
N GLU A 148 -20.66 -2.03 2.95
CA GLU A 148 -21.66 -1.24 3.67
C GLU A 148 -21.56 0.25 3.34
N HIS A 149 -20.34 0.76 3.18
CA HIS A 149 -20.14 2.13 2.69
C HIS A 149 -20.63 2.30 1.24
N GLN A 150 -20.41 1.33 0.38
CA GLN A 150 -20.95 1.34 -1.00
C GLN A 150 -22.47 1.38 -0.99
N LEU A 151 -23.13 0.56 -0.18
CA LEU A 151 -24.60 0.57 -0.01
C LEU A 151 -25.11 1.90 0.56
N MET A 152 -24.35 2.51 1.47
CA MET A 152 -24.69 3.84 2.02
C MET A 152 -24.66 4.92 0.92
N VAL A 153 -23.70 4.84 -0.02
CA VAL A 153 -23.55 5.82 -1.11
C VAL A 153 -24.57 5.58 -2.22
N SER A 154 -24.75 4.33 -2.67
CA SER A 154 -25.64 4.01 -3.81
C SER A 154 -27.13 3.96 -3.43
N GLY A 155 -27.43 3.55 -2.21
CA GLY A 155 -28.78 3.16 -1.83
C GLY A 155 -29.19 1.78 -2.34
N ALA A 156 -28.27 1.01 -2.91
CA ALA A 156 -28.54 -0.35 -3.39
C ALA A 156 -29.01 -1.26 -2.26
N GLU A 157 -29.80 -2.25 -2.62
CA GLU A 157 -30.43 -3.18 -1.68
C GLU A 157 -29.44 -4.23 -1.15
N ARG A 158 -28.43 -4.60 -1.97
CA ARG A 158 -27.43 -5.62 -1.64
C ARG A 158 -26.19 -5.52 -2.51
N VAL A 159 -25.15 -6.26 -2.14
CA VAL A 159 -23.92 -6.41 -2.94
C VAL A 159 -23.71 -7.87 -3.28
N LEU A 160 -23.46 -8.18 -4.56
CA LEU A 160 -22.85 -9.45 -4.94
C LEU A 160 -21.34 -9.37 -4.69
N PHE A 161 -20.86 -10.02 -3.64
CA PHE A 161 -19.44 -10.18 -3.38
C PHE A 161 -18.92 -11.39 -4.12
N SER A 162 -17.93 -11.23 -4.97
CA SER A 162 -17.30 -12.32 -5.72
C SER A 162 -15.79 -12.35 -5.51
N ALA A 163 -15.25 -13.53 -5.35
CA ALA A 163 -13.82 -13.76 -5.28
C ALA A 163 -13.41 -14.80 -6.32
N THR A 164 -12.46 -14.45 -7.19
CA THR A 164 -12.04 -15.32 -8.30
C THR A 164 -10.53 -15.49 -8.34
N ARG A 165 -10.10 -16.62 -8.87
CA ARG A 165 -8.71 -16.90 -9.20
C ARG A 165 -8.59 -17.23 -10.69
N TRP A 166 -7.67 -16.56 -11.34
CA TRP A 166 -7.42 -16.70 -12.76
C TRP A 166 -5.99 -17.15 -13.02
N ALA A 167 -5.78 -17.87 -14.11
CA ALA A 167 -4.45 -18.12 -14.66
C ALA A 167 -3.96 -16.89 -15.44
N ASP A 168 -2.65 -16.85 -15.74
CA ASP A 168 -2.02 -15.73 -16.45
C ASP A 168 -2.61 -15.53 -17.86
N ASP A 169 -3.10 -16.61 -18.50
CA ASP A 169 -3.75 -16.57 -19.80
C ASP A 169 -5.23 -16.09 -19.75
N GLY A 170 -5.77 -15.81 -18.55
CA GLY A 170 -7.15 -15.39 -18.35
C GLY A 170 -8.15 -16.55 -18.22
N THR A 171 -7.68 -17.79 -18.05
CA THR A 171 -8.54 -18.94 -17.77
C THR A 171 -9.00 -18.89 -16.29
N LEU A 172 -10.32 -19.03 -16.07
CA LEU A 172 -10.87 -19.11 -14.72
C LEU A 172 -10.44 -20.42 -14.03
N ILE A 173 -9.79 -20.32 -12.89
CA ILE A 173 -9.39 -21.46 -12.06
C ILE A 173 -10.47 -21.78 -11.02
N GLU A 174 -10.95 -20.74 -10.31
CA GLU A 174 -11.91 -20.89 -9.22
C GLU A 174 -12.72 -19.62 -9.05
N ALA A 175 -14.02 -19.74 -8.78
CA ALA A 175 -14.90 -18.63 -8.47
C ALA A 175 -15.78 -18.97 -7.26
N ARG A 176 -15.89 -18.04 -6.34
CA ARG A 176 -16.77 -18.11 -5.17
C ARG A 176 -17.49 -16.79 -5.01
N HIS A 177 -18.71 -16.82 -4.50
CA HIS A 177 -19.49 -15.61 -4.26
C HIS A 177 -20.45 -15.75 -3.10
N CYS A 178 -20.95 -14.64 -2.61
CA CYS A 178 -22.06 -14.57 -1.67
C CYS A 178 -22.81 -13.24 -1.84
N TRP A 179 -24.01 -13.18 -1.32
CA TRP A 179 -24.74 -11.93 -1.15
C TRP A 179 -24.37 -11.28 0.18
N TYR A 180 -24.11 -9.97 0.14
CA TYR A 180 -23.99 -9.14 1.33
C TYR A 180 -25.22 -8.26 1.44
N GLU A 181 -25.93 -8.39 2.56
CA GLU A 181 -27.11 -7.62 2.90
C GLU A 181 -26.74 -6.41 3.81
N PRO A 182 -27.50 -5.32 3.77
CA PRO A 182 -27.21 -4.14 4.60
C PRO A 182 -27.13 -4.46 6.08
N ASP A 183 -26.13 -3.91 6.77
CA ASP A 183 -25.93 -3.99 8.21
C ASP A 183 -26.07 -2.60 8.82
N ALA A 184 -27.25 -2.29 9.38
CA ALA A 184 -27.54 -0.98 9.94
C ALA A 184 -26.62 -0.59 11.11
N GLU A 185 -26.16 -1.56 11.90
CA GLU A 185 -25.25 -1.30 13.02
C GLU A 185 -23.87 -0.94 12.49
N LEU A 186 -23.35 -1.71 11.53
CA LEU A 186 -22.07 -1.42 10.88
C LEU A 186 -22.12 -0.06 10.15
N ARG A 187 -23.23 0.26 9.46
CA ARG A 187 -23.44 1.56 8.83
C ARG A 187 -23.36 2.71 9.84
N ALA A 188 -24.00 2.57 11.00
CA ALA A 188 -23.92 3.59 12.05
C ALA A 188 -22.47 3.76 12.57
N GLN A 189 -21.72 2.67 12.71
CA GLN A 189 -20.31 2.71 13.11
C GLN A 189 -19.44 3.39 12.04
N ILE A 190 -19.68 3.14 10.76
CA ILE A 190 -18.96 3.79 9.63
C ILE A 190 -19.23 5.31 9.65
N ILE A 191 -20.48 5.73 9.80
CA ILE A 191 -20.86 7.15 9.85
C ILE A 191 -20.18 7.84 11.04
N ALA A 192 -20.29 7.27 12.23
CA ALA A 192 -19.65 7.81 13.43
C ALA A 192 -18.12 7.84 13.30
N GLY A 193 -17.54 6.78 12.73
CA GLY A 193 -16.10 6.70 12.44
C GLY A 193 -15.62 7.80 11.50
N TRP A 194 -16.35 8.07 10.42
CA TRP A 194 -16.02 9.17 9.50
C TRP A 194 -16.21 10.56 10.13
N GLN A 195 -17.19 10.74 10.99
CA GLN A 195 -17.37 12.01 11.74
C GLN A 195 -16.16 12.25 12.65
N GLN A 196 -15.75 11.24 13.42
CA GLN A 196 -14.55 11.34 14.26
C GLN A 196 -13.29 11.53 13.42
N PHE A 197 -13.17 10.80 12.29
CA PHE A 197 -12.03 10.94 11.39
C PHE A 197 -11.93 12.35 10.79
N ALA A 198 -13.06 12.97 10.46
CA ALA A 198 -13.08 14.36 9.99
C ALA A 198 -12.58 15.34 11.05
N ALA A 199 -12.95 15.15 12.33
CA ALA A 199 -12.46 15.95 13.44
C ALA A 199 -10.94 15.75 13.64
N ASP A 200 -10.48 14.51 13.62
CA ASP A 200 -9.06 14.18 13.75
C ASP A 200 -8.24 14.74 12.57
N LEU A 201 -8.79 14.70 11.34
CA LEU A 201 -8.15 15.26 10.16
C LEU A 201 -7.99 16.78 10.24
N ALA A 202 -9.00 17.46 10.78
CA ALA A 202 -8.96 18.91 11.00
C ALA A 202 -7.93 19.32 12.07
N ALA A 203 -7.72 18.46 13.08
CA ALA A 203 -6.78 18.67 14.17
C ALA A 203 -5.37 18.07 13.87
N TYR A 204 -5.22 17.35 12.77
CA TYR A 204 -4.00 16.61 12.48
C TYR A 204 -2.81 17.54 12.26
N THR A 205 -1.75 17.27 13.00
CA THR A 205 -0.45 17.92 12.83
C THR A 205 0.59 16.85 12.49
N PRO A 206 1.21 16.91 11.32
CA PRO A 206 2.28 15.95 10.97
C PRO A 206 3.40 15.99 12.02
N PRO A 207 3.97 14.84 12.38
CA PRO A 207 5.10 14.80 13.31
C PRO A 207 6.28 15.64 12.78
N ALA A 208 6.89 16.44 13.68
CA ALA A 208 8.05 17.25 13.34
C ALA A 208 9.26 16.37 12.98
N LEU A 209 10.05 16.80 11.98
CA LEU A 209 11.36 16.17 11.67
C LEU A 209 12.35 16.43 12.81
N ALA A 210 13.06 15.39 13.22
CA ALA A 210 14.27 15.57 14.05
C ALA A 210 15.37 16.25 13.21
N GLU A 211 16.19 17.10 13.85
CA GLU A 211 17.32 17.76 13.17
C GLU A 211 18.28 16.74 12.54
N PRO A 212 18.82 17.02 11.33
CA PRO A 212 19.66 16.08 10.60
C PRO A 212 21.03 15.89 11.28
N ALA A 213 21.46 14.63 11.41
CA ALA A 213 22.83 14.30 11.75
C ALA A 213 23.73 14.28 10.49
N LYS A 214 25.01 14.64 10.61
CA LYS A 214 25.95 14.61 9.46
C LYS A 214 26.30 13.17 9.09
N ALA A 215 26.22 12.84 7.80
CA ALA A 215 26.58 11.52 7.26
C ALA A 215 28.09 11.24 7.39
N ALA A 216 28.45 10.02 7.74
CA ALA A 216 29.81 9.52 7.70
C ALA A 216 30.04 8.65 6.47
N PRO A 217 31.24 8.67 5.86
CA PRO A 217 31.53 7.81 4.72
C PRO A 217 31.44 6.34 5.11
N MET A 218 30.79 5.52 4.28
CA MET A 218 30.64 4.07 4.46
C MET A 218 31.85 3.34 3.88
N GLU A 219 32.49 2.50 4.67
CA GLU A 219 33.54 1.62 4.22
C GLU A 219 32.97 0.40 3.49
N SER A 220 33.70 -0.16 2.51
CA SER A 220 33.28 -1.37 1.82
C SER A 220 33.43 -2.60 2.73
N LEU A 221 32.48 -3.54 2.62
CA LEU A 221 32.63 -4.83 3.28
C LEU A 221 33.79 -5.64 2.68
N PRO A 222 34.56 -6.39 3.48
CA PRO A 222 35.60 -7.25 2.99
C PRO A 222 35.02 -8.34 2.08
N ALA A 223 35.84 -8.86 1.14
CA ALA A 223 35.43 -9.99 0.33
C ALA A 223 35.24 -11.24 1.18
N VAL A 224 34.16 -12.00 0.93
CA VAL A 224 33.97 -13.31 1.54
C VAL A 224 34.88 -14.32 0.85
N ALA A 225 35.70 -15.03 1.62
CA ALA A 225 36.53 -16.10 1.11
C ALA A 225 36.32 -17.36 1.97
N VAL A 226 35.88 -18.42 1.32
CA VAL A 226 35.75 -19.75 1.91
C VAL A 226 36.46 -20.71 0.97
N ARG A 227 37.46 -21.45 1.45
CA ARG A 227 38.13 -22.49 0.68
C ARG A 227 38.47 -23.66 1.60
N LEU A 228 38.77 -24.77 1.01
CA LEU A 228 39.18 -25.98 1.69
C LEU A 228 40.69 -26.13 1.63
N ASP A 229 41.28 -26.35 2.77
CA ASP A 229 42.68 -26.76 2.90
C ASP A 229 42.71 -28.21 3.40
N GLY A 230 42.99 -29.16 2.47
CA GLY A 230 43.04 -30.59 2.76
C GLY A 230 41.66 -31.26 2.86
N ALA A 231 41.65 -32.55 3.16
CA ALA A 231 40.44 -33.38 3.02
C ALA A 231 39.32 -33.13 4.08
N LEU A 232 39.55 -32.28 5.11
CA LEU A 232 38.63 -32.23 6.25
C LEU A 232 38.54 -30.85 7.00
N THR A 233 39.19 -29.79 6.51
CA THR A 233 39.11 -28.47 7.20
C THR A 233 38.60 -27.37 6.29
N VAL A 234 37.51 -26.70 6.70
CA VAL A 234 37.03 -25.49 6.04
C VAL A 234 37.82 -24.30 6.55
N ALA A 235 38.65 -23.68 5.71
CA ALA A 235 39.33 -22.43 5.99
C ALA A 235 38.55 -21.26 5.36
N GLY A 236 38.28 -20.22 6.15
CA GLY A 236 37.56 -19.06 5.66
C GLY A 236 37.64 -17.87 6.61
N ASN A 237 37.27 -16.72 6.11
CA ASN A 237 37.21 -15.47 6.88
C ASN A 237 35.81 -15.13 7.40
N LEU A 238 34.90 -16.10 7.47
CA LEU A 238 33.51 -15.87 7.92
C LEU A 238 33.39 -15.17 9.27
N PRO A 239 34.14 -15.52 10.33
CA PRO A 239 34.08 -14.79 11.59
C PRO A 239 34.47 -13.32 11.45
N THR A 240 35.56 -13.05 10.71
CA THR A 240 36.03 -11.68 10.44
C THR A 240 35.02 -10.91 9.58
N PHE A 241 34.42 -11.59 8.58
CA PHE A 241 33.37 -11.01 7.77
C PHE A 241 32.12 -10.68 8.60
N ALA A 242 31.70 -11.56 9.50
CA ALA A 242 30.55 -11.33 10.39
C ALA A 242 30.75 -10.12 11.30
N GLU A 243 31.95 -9.94 11.86
CA GLU A 243 32.27 -8.74 12.68
C GLU A 243 32.30 -7.46 11.82
N ALA A 244 32.88 -7.52 10.61
CA ALA A 244 32.87 -6.40 9.67
C ALA A 244 31.44 -6.02 9.25
N LEU A 245 30.59 -7.03 8.99
CA LEU A 245 29.19 -6.83 8.67
C LEU A 245 28.42 -6.15 9.80
N LYS A 246 28.58 -6.56 11.05
CA LYS A 246 27.99 -5.91 12.22
C LYS A 246 28.46 -4.46 12.36
N ALA A 247 29.76 -4.21 12.21
CA ALA A 247 30.32 -2.86 12.26
C ALA A 247 29.79 -1.97 11.13
N PHE A 248 29.63 -2.53 9.93
CA PHE A 248 29.05 -1.84 8.79
C PHE A 248 27.59 -1.46 9.05
N ILE A 249 26.77 -2.39 9.54
CA ILE A 249 25.37 -2.15 9.92
C ILE A 249 25.24 -1.03 10.94
N GLY A 250 26.12 -0.99 11.93
CA GLY A 250 26.13 0.06 12.96
C GLY A 250 26.41 1.48 12.42
N LYS A 251 26.95 1.61 11.20
CA LYS A 251 27.21 2.90 10.53
C LYS A 251 26.05 3.40 9.68
N ILE A 252 25.00 2.60 9.47
CA ILE A 252 23.84 2.99 8.65
C ILE A 252 23.00 4.01 9.42
N PRO A 253 22.70 5.18 8.83
CA PRO A 253 21.88 6.19 9.47
C PRO A 253 20.49 5.67 9.85
N ALA A 254 20.13 5.74 11.13
CA ALA A 254 18.85 5.26 11.63
C ALA A 254 17.67 6.18 11.25
N LYS A 255 17.92 7.46 10.94
CA LYS A 255 16.91 8.45 10.56
C LYS A 255 17.44 9.39 9.48
N PRO A 256 17.56 8.94 8.22
CA PRO A 256 18.05 9.79 7.15
C PRO A 256 17.12 10.99 6.91
N ALA A 257 17.68 12.18 6.71
CA ALA A 257 16.98 13.44 6.56
C ALA A 257 17.48 14.32 5.40
N THR A 258 18.69 14.05 4.87
CA THR A 258 19.29 14.77 3.74
C THR A 258 19.49 13.87 2.54
N ASP A 259 19.63 14.47 1.34
CA ASP A 259 19.90 13.71 0.10
C ASP A 259 21.18 12.87 0.23
N ASP A 260 22.22 13.38 0.89
CA ASP A 260 23.47 12.66 1.12
C ASP A 260 23.27 11.46 2.07
N GLU A 261 22.45 11.61 3.10
CA GLU A 261 22.11 10.51 4.02
C GLU A 261 21.26 9.45 3.31
N PHE A 262 20.29 9.83 2.47
CA PHE A 262 19.54 8.89 1.65
C PHE A 262 20.45 8.17 0.65
N ALA A 263 21.38 8.89 0.02
CA ALA A 263 22.39 8.28 -0.86
C ALA A 263 23.30 7.29 -0.10
N THR A 264 23.64 7.60 1.15
CA THR A 264 24.43 6.72 2.02
C THR A 264 23.67 5.44 2.35
N VAL A 265 22.37 5.51 2.69
CA VAL A 265 21.55 4.33 2.97
C VAL A 265 21.34 3.50 1.69
N ASP A 266 21.12 4.13 0.53
CA ASP A 266 21.02 3.43 -0.76
C ASP A 266 22.32 2.68 -1.12
N ALA A 267 23.47 3.31 -0.91
CA ALA A 267 24.78 2.69 -1.08
C ALA A 267 24.97 1.49 -0.12
N ALA A 268 24.52 1.64 1.13
CA ALA A 268 24.56 0.56 2.12
C ALA A 268 23.67 -0.61 1.71
N CYS A 269 22.46 -0.36 1.21
CA CYS A 269 21.56 -1.40 0.68
C CYS A 269 22.20 -2.17 -0.48
N LYS A 270 22.86 -1.46 -1.41
CA LYS A 270 23.58 -2.07 -2.53
C LYS A 270 24.75 -2.94 -2.05
N ALA A 271 25.50 -2.46 -1.03
CA ALA A 271 26.61 -3.22 -0.44
C ALA A 271 26.12 -4.47 0.29
N LEU A 272 25.03 -4.39 1.03
CA LEU A 272 24.41 -5.54 1.71
C LEU A 272 23.89 -6.58 0.71
N LYS A 273 23.27 -6.15 -0.41
CA LYS A 273 22.84 -7.05 -1.47
C LYS A 273 24.04 -7.80 -2.10
N LYS A 274 25.13 -7.09 -2.39
CA LYS A 274 26.37 -7.74 -2.88
C LYS A 274 26.94 -8.72 -1.86
N ALA A 275 26.85 -8.42 -0.56
CA ALA A 275 27.28 -9.34 0.49
C ALA A 275 26.41 -10.60 0.55
N GLU A 276 25.09 -10.49 0.39
CA GLU A 276 24.18 -11.63 0.25
C GLU A 276 24.59 -12.52 -0.93
N GLU A 277 24.79 -11.93 -2.11
CA GLU A 277 25.20 -12.64 -3.34
C GLU A 277 26.57 -13.33 -3.18
N ALA A 278 27.53 -12.67 -2.52
CA ALA A 278 28.85 -13.25 -2.26
C ALA A 278 28.79 -14.43 -1.27
N LEU A 279 27.92 -14.37 -0.28
CA LEU A 279 27.70 -15.46 0.67
C LEU A 279 27.01 -16.66 -0.01
N ASP A 280 26.05 -16.43 -0.91
CA ASP A 280 25.42 -17.48 -1.70
C ASP A 280 26.42 -18.19 -2.62
N GLN A 281 27.30 -17.43 -3.27
CA GLN A 281 28.35 -17.99 -4.13
C GLN A 281 29.39 -18.79 -3.33
N ALA A 282 29.78 -18.30 -2.14
CA ALA A 282 30.71 -18.99 -1.25
C ALA A 282 30.10 -20.29 -0.71
N GLU A 283 28.80 -20.31 -0.38
CA GLU A 283 28.09 -21.53 0.03
C GLU A 283 28.03 -22.54 -1.10
N ALA A 284 27.65 -22.12 -2.32
CA ALA A 284 27.55 -22.99 -3.47
C ALA A 284 28.92 -23.59 -3.85
N GLY A 285 30.00 -22.79 -3.81
CA GLY A 285 31.36 -23.25 -4.08
C GLY A 285 31.87 -24.27 -3.06
N ALA A 286 31.55 -24.06 -1.78
CA ALA A 286 31.93 -24.98 -0.73
C ALA A 286 31.12 -26.29 -0.73
N LEU A 287 29.85 -26.25 -1.07
CA LEU A 287 28.97 -27.42 -1.20
C LEU A 287 29.39 -28.38 -2.31
N ALA A 288 30.03 -27.87 -3.36
CA ALA A 288 30.54 -28.70 -4.46
C ALA A 288 31.66 -29.66 -4.04
N SER A 289 32.24 -29.52 -2.83
CA SER A 289 33.49 -30.16 -2.48
C SER A 289 33.51 -31.04 -1.24
N ILE A 290 32.39 -31.23 -0.41
CA ILE A 290 32.53 -31.94 0.84
C ILE A 290 31.52 -32.32 1.84
N THR A 291 31.91 -33.12 2.90
CA THR A 291 31.16 -33.83 3.97
C THR A 291 30.93 -33.10 5.31
N ASP A 292 31.57 -31.94 5.56
CA ASP A 292 31.46 -31.23 6.87
C ASP A 292 30.85 -29.82 6.73
N VAL A 293 29.67 -29.79 6.10
CA VAL A 293 29.03 -28.60 5.57
C VAL A 293 28.12 -27.88 6.58
N GLU A 294 27.70 -28.54 7.66
CA GLU A 294 26.59 -28.02 8.51
C GLU A 294 26.96 -26.77 9.32
N ALA A 295 28.14 -26.69 9.89
CA ALA A 295 28.57 -25.53 10.67
C ALA A 295 28.80 -24.29 9.78
N MET A 296 29.39 -24.51 8.58
CA MET A 296 29.59 -23.43 7.61
C MET A 296 28.26 -22.93 7.05
N ARG A 297 27.34 -23.82 6.69
CA ARG A 297 26.00 -23.43 6.23
C ARG A 297 25.25 -22.59 7.24
N ARG A 298 25.35 -22.90 8.54
CA ARG A 298 24.74 -22.08 9.62
C ARG A 298 25.36 -20.70 9.66
N ALA A 299 26.69 -20.58 9.69
CA ALA A 299 27.39 -19.30 9.73
C ALA A 299 27.09 -18.43 8.50
N VAL A 300 27.06 -19.01 7.30
CA VAL A 300 26.66 -18.32 6.05
C VAL A 300 25.20 -17.87 6.11
N ALA A 301 24.30 -18.77 6.55
CA ALA A 301 22.88 -18.46 6.68
C ALA A 301 22.62 -17.33 7.67
N ASP A 302 23.31 -17.29 8.80
CA ASP A 302 23.21 -16.24 9.81
C ASP A 302 23.68 -14.88 9.27
N CYS A 303 24.84 -14.84 8.58
CA CYS A 303 25.33 -13.62 7.94
C CYS A 303 24.41 -13.13 6.84
N ARG A 304 23.93 -14.03 5.97
CA ARG A 304 22.98 -13.71 4.90
C ARG A 304 21.66 -13.17 5.45
N LYS A 305 21.12 -13.81 6.49
CA LYS A 305 19.91 -13.34 7.17
C LYS A 305 20.10 -11.93 7.73
N LEU A 306 21.21 -11.69 8.43
CA LEU A 306 21.51 -10.37 8.99
C LEU A 306 21.63 -9.30 7.90
N ALA A 307 22.36 -9.58 6.81
CA ALA A 307 22.50 -8.67 5.68
C ALA A 307 21.14 -8.38 5.02
N ARG A 308 20.34 -9.40 4.75
CA ARG A 308 19.03 -9.29 4.14
C ARG A 308 18.05 -8.50 5.02
N ASP A 309 17.93 -8.86 6.29
CA ASP A 309 16.98 -8.23 7.21
C ASP A 309 17.33 -6.73 7.39
N THR A 310 18.62 -6.41 7.48
CA THR A 310 19.10 -5.02 7.57
C THR A 310 18.81 -4.25 6.27
N ARG A 311 19.10 -4.84 5.11
CA ARG A 311 18.80 -4.21 3.82
C ARG A 311 17.31 -3.89 3.67
N LEU A 312 16.44 -4.87 3.94
CA LEU A 312 14.98 -4.68 3.85
C LEU A 312 14.47 -3.63 4.84
N ALA A 313 15.04 -3.58 6.05
CA ALA A 313 14.69 -2.56 7.04
C ALA A 313 15.15 -1.16 6.58
N ALA A 314 16.35 -1.05 5.98
CA ALA A 314 16.89 0.19 5.46
C ALA A 314 16.09 0.71 4.24
N GLU A 315 15.72 -0.16 3.31
CA GLU A 315 14.86 0.17 2.17
C GLU A 315 13.51 0.76 2.64
N LYS A 316 12.84 0.07 3.58
CA LYS A 316 11.58 0.56 4.18
C LYS A 316 11.76 1.90 4.92
N LEU A 317 12.90 2.10 5.56
CA LEU A 317 13.21 3.36 6.23
C LEU A 317 13.34 4.50 5.23
N VAL A 318 14.06 4.29 4.12
CA VAL A 318 14.22 5.27 3.04
C VAL A 318 12.85 5.69 2.48
N ASP A 319 12.02 4.71 2.13
CA ASP A 319 10.70 4.98 1.56
C ASP A 319 9.82 5.78 2.51
N ARG A 320 9.78 5.38 3.78
CA ARG A 320 9.05 6.12 4.81
C ARG A 320 9.55 7.55 4.97
N ARG A 321 10.87 7.74 5.06
CA ARG A 321 11.47 9.08 5.24
C ARG A 321 11.27 9.98 4.02
N LYS A 322 11.40 9.45 2.82
CA LYS A 322 11.08 10.19 1.60
C LYS A 322 9.62 10.65 1.57
N THR A 323 8.69 9.79 1.98
CA THR A 323 7.27 10.15 2.08
C THR A 323 7.06 11.26 3.10
N GLU A 324 7.59 11.11 4.32
CA GLU A 324 7.49 12.13 5.38
C GLU A 324 8.03 13.50 4.92
N MET A 325 9.17 13.52 4.22
CA MET A 325 9.77 14.77 3.73
C MET A 325 8.95 15.42 2.62
N ARG A 326 8.39 14.63 1.69
CA ARG A 326 7.47 15.15 0.67
C ARG A 326 6.22 15.75 1.29
N GLU A 327 5.62 15.08 2.27
CA GLU A 327 4.46 15.58 3.00
C GLU A 327 4.74 16.95 3.64
N GLN A 328 5.90 17.10 4.26
CA GLN A 328 6.29 18.36 4.89
C GLN A 328 6.55 19.47 3.86
N ALA A 329 7.16 19.14 2.74
CA ALA A 329 7.36 20.11 1.65
C ALA A 329 6.01 20.64 1.11
N VAL A 330 5.03 19.72 0.88
CA VAL A 330 3.68 20.12 0.47
C VAL A 330 2.98 20.97 1.52
N ALA A 331 3.07 20.58 2.79
CA ALA A 331 2.46 21.35 3.87
C ALA A 331 3.09 22.75 4.04
N ALA A 332 4.40 22.85 3.86
CA ALA A 332 5.10 24.13 3.88
C ALA A 332 4.68 25.02 2.72
N ALA A 333 4.62 24.47 1.50
CA ALA A 333 4.20 25.19 0.31
C ALA A 333 2.73 25.68 0.42
N ARG A 334 1.82 24.85 0.95
CA ARG A 334 0.43 25.25 1.21
C ARG A 334 0.36 26.42 2.19
N ARG A 335 1.05 26.32 3.34
CA ARG A 335 1.08 27.42 4.31
C ARG A 335 1.63 28.72 3.72
N ALA A 336 2.69 28.63 2.91
CA ALA A 336 3.26 29.80 2.26
C ALA A 336 2.26 30.46 1.27
N LEU A 337 1.53 29.65 0.49
CA LEU A 337 0.48 30.12 -0.40
C LEU A 337 -0.66 30.78 0.37
N ASP A 338 -1.14 30.14 1.43
CA ASP A 338 -2.26 30.64 2.26
C ASP A 338 -1.89 31.98 2.91
N GLN A 339 -0.66 32.11 3.42
CA GLN A 339 -0.14 33.36 3.97
C GLN A 339 -0.08 34.47 2.91
N HIS A 340 0.37 34.13 1.71
CA HIS A 340 0.44 35.09 0.60
C HIS A 340 -0.96 35.52 0.16
N ILE A 341 -1.91 34.59 0.02
CA ILE A 341 -3.30 34.89 -0.31
C ILE A 341 -3.94 35.76 0.78
N ALA A 342 -3.67 35.46 2.05
CA ALA A 342 -4.21 36.26 3.15
C ALA A 342 -3.66 37.69 3.15
N ALA A 343 -2.39 37.88 2.85
CA ALA A 343 -1.79 39.20 2.71
C ALA A 343 -2.42 40.00 1.56
N LEU A 344 -2.54 39.39 0.38
CA LEU A 344 -3.19 40.01 -0.79
C LEU A 344 -4.68 40.32 -0.52
N GLN A 345 -5.38 39.43 0.17
CA GLN A 345 -6.78 39.66 0.53
C GLN A 345 -6.95 40.85 1.47
N ALA A 346 -6.00 41.07 2.38
CA ALA A 346 -6.01 42.22 3.28
C ALA A 346 -5.80 43.56 2.51
N GLU A 347 -4.97 43.53 1.48
CA GLU A 347 -4.74 44.71 0.63
C GLU A 347 -5.93 45.02 -0.30
N LEU A 348 -6.65 44.00 -0.74
CA LEU A 348 -7.74 44.13 -1.72
C LEU A 348 -9.14 44.28 -1.08
N ALA A 349 -9.24 44.33 0.24
CA ALA A 349 -10.54 44.49 0.89
C ALA A 349 -11.28 45.76 0.45
N PRO A 350 -12.61 45.69 0.14
CA PRO A 350 -13.56 44.60 0.41
C PRO A 350 -13.70 43.55 -0.71
N MET A 351 -12.92 43.60 -1.79
CA MET A 351 -12.97 42.57 -2.83
C MET A 351 -12.45 41.25 -2.33
N ARG A 352 -13.05 40.14 -2.80
CA ARG A 352 -12.60 38.78 -2.45
C ARG A 352 -11.82 38.15 -3.59
N LEU A 353 -10.63 37.64 -3.28
CA LEU A 353 -9.88 36.80 -4.19
C LEU A 353 -10.60 35.47 -4.42
N GLN A 354 -10.59 34.99 -5.65
CA GLN A 354 -11.05 33.66 -5.97
C GLN A 354 -10.05 32.61 -5.45
N PRO A 355 -10.50 31.42 -5.06
CA PRO A 355 -9.61 30.32 -4.69
C PRO A 355 -8.60 30.02 -5.80
N VAL A 356 -7.31 29.96 -5.44
CA VAL A 356 -6.25 29.58 -6.37
C VAL A 356 -6.00 28.08 -6.24
N PRO A 357 -6.36 27.26 -7.26
CA PRO A 357 -6.04 25.87 -7.24
C PRO A 357 -4.53 25.67 -7.35
N ALA A 358 -3.94 24.91 -6.40
CA ALA A 358 -2.51 24.58 -6.43
C ALA A 358 -2.33 23.10 -6.10
N ASP A 359 -1.73 22.37 -7.04
CA ASP A 359 -1.38 20.94 -6.88
C ASP A 359 0.11 20.80 -6.52
N PHE A 360 0.43 21.08 -5.27
CA PHE A 360 1.80 20.89 -4.77
C PHE A 360 2.21 19.41 -4.71
N ALA A 361 1.27 18.51 -4.51
CA ALA A 361 1.55 17.07 -4.48
C ALA A 361 1.94 16.56 -5.88
N GLY A 362 1.22 16.96 -6.91
CA GLY A 362 1.57 16.67 -8.30
C GLY A 362 2.90 17.30 -8.73
N ALA A 363 3.19 18.51 -8.27
CA ALA A 363 4.42 19.22 -8.62
C ALA A 363 5.70 18.50 -8.12
N ILE A 364 5.66 17.84 -6.98
CA ILE A 364 6.82 17.10 -6.43
C ILE A 364 6.84 15.62 -6.81
N LYS A 365 5.82 15.13 -7.55
CA LYS A 365 5.77 13.73 -7.98
C LYS A 365 6.90 13.44 -8.98
N GLY A 366 7.70 12.41 -8.69
CA GLY A 366 8.80 11.98 -9.57
C GLY A 366 10.09 12.77 -9.42
N LEU A 367 10.18 13.79 -8.56
CA LEU A 367 11.44 14.46 -8.27
C LEU A 367 12.42 13.49 -7.60
N ARG A 368 13.68 13.53 -8.08
CA ARG A 368 14.74 12.62 -7.61
C ARG A 368 15.53 13.18 -6.42
N SER A 369 15.51 14.48 -6.21
CA SER A 369 16.16 15.18 -5.10
C SER A 369 15.12 15.89 -4.22
N ILE A 370 15.42 16.01 -2.93
CA ILE A 370 14.62 16.74 -1.94
C ILE A 370 14.93 18.24 -2.01
N ALA A 371 16.12 18.60 -2.49
CA ALA A 371 16.55 19.97 -2.63
C ALA A 371 16.11 20.64 -3.96
N SER A 372 15.46 19.88 -4.84
CA SER A 372 14.89 20.37 -6.10
C SER A 372 13.49 20.86 -5.87
#